data_ca75c0ebca90446fca1ee98eddc7201a
#
_entry.id   ca75c0ebca90446fca1ee98eddc7201a
#
_cell.length_a   1.000
_cell.length_b   1.000
_cell.length_c   1.000
_cell.angle_alpha   90.00
_cell.angle_beta   90.00
_cell.angle_gamma   90.00
#
_symmetry.space_group_name_H-M   'P 1'
#
loop_
_entity.id
_entity.type
_entity.pdbx_description
1 polymer ?
#
loop_
_entity_poly.entity_id
_entity_poly.type
_entity_poly.pdbx_seq_one_letter_code
_entity_poly.pdbx_strand_id
1 'polypeptide(L)'
;MSDIEIARSANSLPISDIAAKLNIPDDALIPYGRTKAKICPDHIASLKDRPDGKLILVTAITPTPAGEGKTTTSVGLTDGLNRIGKNALVCLREPSLGPCFGMKGGAAGGGYAQVVPMEDINLHFTGDFHAIGAAHNLLSALIDNHIHWGNSLEIDARRIAWKRVADMNDRALRSINCGLGGPGNGFPRQDGYDITVASEVMAIFCLATDLDDLKARLNKIVVAYTRDHKPIHASDILGTGAMTVLLKDALAPNLVQTLENNPAIIHGGPFANIAHGCNSVIATKAGLKMADYVITEAGFGADLGAEKFFDIKCRAAGLHPDAAVIVATTRALKMHGGVSKEDLDKEDLVALEEGCCNLVRHIENVKAFGVPVVVGINRFTSDTDAEIALIKKVALANGVKAIDCTHWADGGAGTEELAHEVVSLVDSGHANFAPLYPDDMPIWDKIKTVATRLYRADDIIADKKIRDQIRGLQDSGYGHFPVCIAKTQYSFSTDPTLKGAPSNHVVAIREVRLSAGAGFIVVVCGDIMTMPGLPRIPAANNIDMDEKGNVVGLF
;
A
#
# COMPACT_ATOMS: atom_id res chain seq x y z
N MET A 1 12.53 10.66 23.85
CA MET A 1 12.73 9.25 23.49
C MET A 1 12.49 9.12 22.00
N SER A 2 13.34 8.36 21.30
CA SER A 2 13.11 7.98 19.89
C SER A 2 11.99 6.94 19.79
N ASP A 3 11.45 6.74 18.57
CA ASP A 3 10.37 5.77 18.36
C ASP A 3 10.77 4.35 18.78
N ILE A 4 12.02 3.95 18.54
CA ILE A 4 12.53 2.64 18.97
C ILE A 4 12.67 2.52 20.50
N GLU A 5 13.04 3.59 21.19
CA GLU A 5 13.09 3.61 22.66
C GLU A 5 11.70 3.49 23.28
N ILE A 6 10.71 4.18 22.69
CA ILE A 6 9.31 4.06 23.10
C ILE A 6 8.83 2.62 22.88
N ALA A 7 9.07 2.05 21.71
CA ALA A 7 8.68 0.68 21.38
C ALA A 7 9.31 -0.37 22.34
N ARG A 8 10.58 -0.20 22.71
CA ARG A 8 11.27 -1.08 23.67
C ARG A 8 10.75 -0.95 25.10
N SER A 9 10.29 0.23 25.48
CA SER A 9 9.69 0.46 26.81
C SER A 9 8.28 -0.13 26.95
N ALA A 10 7.70 -0.61 25.86
CA ALA A 10 6.35 -1.15 25.84
C ALA A 10 6.20 -2.39 26.71
N ASN A 11 5.12 -2.47 27.45
CA ASN A 11 4.71 -3.67 28.18
C ASN A 11 3.91 -4.59 27.25
N SER A 12 4.60 -5.27 26.32
CA SER A 12 3.96 -6.18 25.38
C SER A 12 3.41 -7.42 26.07
N LEU A 13 2.14 -7.72 25.86
CA LEU A 13 1.48 -8.92 26.31
C LEU A 13 1.91 -10.15 25.47
N PRO A 14 1.76 -11.37 25.97
CA PRO A 14 1.83 -12.57 25.15
C PRO A 14 0.82 -12.48 23.99
N ILE A 15 1.21 -12.98 22.83
CA ILE A 15 0.35 -12.90 21.64
C ILE A 15 -0.97 -13.69 21.78
N SER A 16 -0.98 -14.72 22.62
CA SER A 16 -2.20 -15.46 23.02
C SER A 16 -3.22 -14.56 23.71
N ASP A 17 -2.76 -13.63 24.56
CA ASP A 17 -3.66 -12.70 25.25
C ASP A 17 -4.27 -11.68 24.27
N ILE A 18 -3.52 -11.28 23.25
CA ILE A 18 -4.01 -10.43 22.16
C ILE A 18 -5.01 -11.19 21.29
N ALA A 19 -4.70 -12.44 20.96
CA ALA A 19 -5.58 -13.31 20.18
C ALA A 19 -6.92 -13.56 20.90
N ALA A 20 -6.87 -13.73 22.22
CA ALA A 20 -8.08 -13.90 23.05
C ALA A 20 -9.06 -12.71 22.93
N LYS A 21 -8.56 -11.47 22.75
CA LYS A 21 -9.40 -10.29 22.51
C LYS A 21 -10.21 -10.38 21.20
N LEU A 22 -9.72 -11.15 20.23
CA LEU A 22 -10.37 -11.43 18.95
C LEU A 22 -11.14 -12.76 18.93
N ASN A 23 -11.20 -13.46 20.06
CA ASN A 23 -11.75 -14.82 20.19
C ASN A 23 -11.05 -15.82 19.26
N ILE A 24 -9.75 -15.68 19.06
CA ILE A 24 -8.90 -16.64 18.34
C ILE A 24 -8.39 -17.65 19.39
N PRO A 25 -8.70 -18.95 19.25
CA PRO A 25 -8.20 -19.95 20.19
C PRO A 25 -6.71 -20.24 19.98
N ASP A 26 -6.01 -20.70 21.00
CA ASP A 26 -4.57 -20.93 20.97
C ASP A 26 -4.11 -21.92 19.89
N ASP A 27 -4.92 -22.93 19.59
CA ASP A 27 -4.65 -23.92 18.55
C ASP A 27 -4.81 -23.35 17.12
N ALA A 28 -5.41 -22.18 16.98
CA ALA A 28 -5.48 -21.42 15.73
C ALA A 28 -4.32 -20.43 15.53
N LEU A 29 -3.35 -20.38 16.45
CA LEU A 29 -2.15 -19.57 16.34
C LEU A 29 -0.95 -20.41 15.88
N ILE A 30 -0.17 -19.82 14.99
CA ILE A 30 1.15 -20.33 14.59
C ILE A 30 2.18 -19.38 15.19
N PRO A 31 2.80 -19.71 16.37
CA PRO A 31 3.64 -18.77 17.11
C PRO A 31 4.97 -18.46 16.40
N TYR A 32 5.33 -17.19 16.39
CA TYR A 32 6.65 -16.68 15.98
C TYR A 32 7.33 -15.96 17.18
N GLY A 33 7.56 -16.70 18.25
CA GLY A 33 8.00 -16.16 19.53
C GLY A 33 6.82 -15.72 20.42
N ARG A 34 7.11 -14.84 21.39
CA ARG A 34 6.13 -14.48 22.44
C ARG A 34 5.12 -13.43 21.99
N THR A 35 5.52 -12.50 21.11
CA THR A 35 4.77 -11.26 20.82
C THR A 35 4.21 -11.19 19.40
N LYS A 36 4.38 -12.22 18.59
CA LYS A 36 3.85 -12.32 17.23
C LYS A 36 3.44 -13.74 16.90
N ALA A 37 2.42 -13.89 16.06
CA ALA A 37 1.95 -15.16 15.55
C ALA A 37 1.31 -14.98 14.17
N LYS A 38 1.17 -16.05 13.41
CA LYS A 38 0.26 -16.10 12.28
C LYS A 38 -1.09 -16.69 12.70
N ILE A 39 -2.16 -16.23 12.04
CA ILE A 39 -3.51 -16.77 12.24
C ILE A 39 -3.72 -17.92 11.26
N CYS A 40 -4.09 -19.10 11.77
CA CYS A 40 -4.29 -20.28 10.95
C CYS A 40 -5.38 -20.06 9.87
N PRO A 41 -5.11 -20.39 8.59
CA PRO A 41 -6.07 -20.22 7.51
C PRO A 41 -7.40 -20.98 7.74
N ASP A 42 -7.36 -22.15 8.36
CA ASP A 42 -8.57 -22.93 8.66
C ASP A 42 -9.48 -22.20 9.66
N HIS A 43 -8.87 -21.52 10.65
CA HIS A 43 -9.64 -20.66 11.55
C HIS A 43 -10.30 -19.50 10.80
N ILE A 44 -9.55 -18.79 9.94
CA ILE A 44 -10.11 -17.71 9.12
C ILE A 44 -11.28 -18.22 8.26
N ALA A 45 -11.13 -19.38 7.62
CA ALA A 45 -12.18 -19.99 6.82
C ALA A 45 -13.43 -20.33 7.66
N SER A 46 -13.27 -20.72 8.93
CA SER A 46 -14.38 -21.01 9.84
C SER A 46 -15.22 -19.76 10.20
N LEU A 47 -14.66 -18.57 10.03
CA LEU A 47 -15.33 -17.30 10.36
C LEU A 47 -16.24 -16.78 9.24
N LYS A 48 -16.31 -17.43 8.08
CA LYS A 48 -16.98 -16.94 6.86
C LYS A 48 -18.43 -16.46 7.08
N ASP A 49 -19.17 -17.15 7.94
CA ASP A 49 -20.59 -16.89 8.19
C ASP A 49 -20.83 -15.84 9.30
N ARG A 50 -19.77 -15.32 9.95
CA ARG A 50 -19.92 -14.21 10.91
C ARG A 50 -20.26 -12.92 10.16
N PRO A 51 -21.04 -12.01 10.76
CA PRO A 51 -21.27 -10.69 10.18
C PRO A 51 -19.95 -9.92 10.07
N ASP A 52 -19.86 -9.05 9.08
CA ASP A 52 -18.73 -8.15 8.93
C ASP A 52 -18.84 -6.97 9.91
N GLY A 53 -17.71 -6.58 10.49
CA GLY A 53 -17.55 -5.31 11.17
C GLY A 53 -17.51 -4.13 10.18
N LYS A 54 -17.24 -2.94 10.71
CA LYS A 54 -17.18 -1.68 9.96
C LYS A 54 -15.78 -1.43 9.42
N LEU A 55 -15.68 -1.12 8.12
CA LEU A 55 -14.41 -0.89 7.43
C LEU A 55 -14.12 0.61 7.34
N ILE A 56 -13.03 1.04 7.96
CA ILE A 56 -12.58 2.44 7.98
C ILE A 56 -11.27 2.56 7.21
N LEU A 57 -11.27 3.37 6.15
CA LEU A 57 -10.06 3.68 5.40
C LEU A 57 -9.36 4.90 6.00
N VAL A 58 -8.08 4.77 6.31
CA VAL A 58 -7.20 5.92 6.59
C VAL A 58 -6.37 6.21 5.35
N THR A 59 -6.51 7.41 4.83
CA THR A 59 -5.76 7.93 3.70
C THR A 59 -5.19 9.31 4.05
N ALA A 60 -4.62 10.05 3.10
CA ALA A 60 -4.06 11.38 3.39
C ALA A 60 -4.21 12.33 2.21
N ILE A 61 -3.89 13.59 2.47
CA ILE A 61 -3.58 14.59 1.45
C ILE A 61 -2.35 14.17 0.62
N THR A 62 -2.04 14.90 -0.45
CA THR A 62 -0.85 14.65 -1.27
C THR A 62 0.42 14.66 -0.40
N PRO A 63 1.24 13.59 -0.40
CA PRO A 63 2.37 13.47 0.51
C PRO A 63 3.47 14.50 0.23
N THR A 64 4.20 14.80 1.30
CA THR A 64 5.42 15.62 1.28
C THR A 64 6.61 14.79 1.73
N PRO A 65 7.86 15.25 1.55
CA PRO A 65 9.03 14.54 2.05
C PRO A 65 9.04 14.29 3.57
N ALA A 66 8.27 15.07 4.34
CA ALA A 66 8.17 14.91 5.79
C ALA A 66 7.26 13.74 6.22
N GLY A 67 6.36 13.30 5.33
CA GLY A 67 5.31 12.32 5.62
C GLY A 67 4.14 12.91 6.40
N GLU A 68 2.95 12.31 6.26
CA GLU A 68 1.70 12.83 6.86
C GLU A 68 1.27 12.03 8.10
N GLY A 69 1.93 10.91 8.40
CA GLY A 69 1.63 10.10 9.58
C GLY A 69 0.39 9.21 9.47
N LYS A 70 0.06 8.69 8.27
CA LYS A 70 -1.08 7.78 8.08
C LYS A 70 -1.07 6.59 9.01
N THR A 71 0.04 5.86 9.08
CA THR A 71 0.17 4.68 9.93
C THR A 71 0.04 5.04 11.40
N THR A 72 0.67 6.14 11.84
CA THR A 72 0.54 6.67 13.20
C THR A 72 -0.93 6.98 13.52
N THR A 73 -1.66 7.62 12.59
CA THR A 73 -3.08 7.91 12.76
C THR A 73 -3.94 6.64 12.73
N SER A 74 -3.62 5.66 11.89
CA SER A 74 -4.34 4.38 11.84
C SER A 74 -4.23 3.61 13.16
N VAL A 75 -3.04 3.56 13.72
CA VAL A 75 -2.79 2.94 15.04
C VAL A 75 -3.46 3.74 16.14
N GLY A 76 -3.24 5.06 16.19
CA GLY A 76 -3.86 5.93 17.19
C GLY A 76 -5.39 5.86 17.17
N LEU A 77 -6.01 5.89 15.98
CA LEU A 77 -7.47 5.74 15.85
C LEU A 77 -7.96 4.38 16.37
N THR A 78 -7.22 3.32 16.11
CA THR A 78 -7.55 1.98 16.61
C THR A 78 -7.52 1.98 18.14
N ASP A 79 -6.47 2.53 18.74
CA ASP A 79 -6.35 2.65 20.19
C ASP A 79 -7.45 3.57 20.74
N GLY A 80 -7.75 4.70 20.10
CA GLY A 80 -8.84 5.61 20.47
C GLY A 80 -10.21 4.94 20.44
N LEU A 81 -10.51 4.14 19.42
CA LEU A 81 -11.77 3.37 19.33
C LEU A 81 -11.87 2.35 20.48
N ASN A 82 -10.80 1.64 20.80
CA ASN A 82 -10.79 0.71 21.93
C ASN A 82 -10.97 1.45 23.27
N ARG A 83 -10.37 2.65 23.44
CA ARG A 83 -10.54 3.47 24.65
C ARG A 83 -11.97 3.94 24.86
N ILE A 84 -12.72 4.23 23.80
CA ILE A 84 -14.15 4.57 23.88
C ILE A 84 -15.07 3.34 23.92
N GLY A 85 -14.51 2.15 24.16
CA GLY A 85 -15.26 0.91 24.39
C GLY A 85 -15.71 0.19 23.10
N LYS A 86 -15.13 0.49 21.95
CA LYS A 86 -15.37 -0.25 20.72
C LYS A 86 -14.33 -1.38 20.55
N ASN A 87 -14.74 -2.52 19.98
CA ASN A 87 -13.81 -3.59 19.63
C ASN A 87 -13.22 -3.28 18.23
N ALA A 88 -11.99 -2.78 18.20
CA ALA A 88 -11.33 -2.33 16.98
C ALA A 88 -9.96 -2.98 16.80
N LEU A 89 -9.60 -3.28 15.54
CA LEU A 89 -8.26 -3.70 15.15
C LEU A 89 -7.77 -2.92 13.92
N VAL A 90 -6.45 -2.87 13.73
CA VAL A 90 -5.83 -2.26 12.56
C VAL A 90 -5.23 -3.32 11.63
N CYS A 91 -5.41 -3.13 10.32
CA CYS A 91 -4.78 -3.93 9.26
C CYS A 91 -3.78 -3.07 8.50
N LEU A 92 -2.49 -3.40 8.58
CA LEU A 92 -1.39 -2.63 8.02
C LEU A 92 -0.61 -3.42 6.97
N ARG A 93 0.19 -2.69 6.18
CA ARG A 93 1.18 -3.29 5.31
C ARG A 93 2.45 -3.63 6.08
N GLU A 94 3.10 -4.71 5.68
CA GLU A 94 4.46 -5.02 6.10
C GLU A 94 5.44 -4.09 5.36
N PRO A 95 6.44 -3.50 6.05
CA PRO A 95 7.43 -2.62 5.43
C PRO A 95 8.46 -3.41 4.63
N SER A 96 8.95 -2.81 3.53
CA SER A 96 10.06 -3.31 2.71
C SER A 96 11.41 -2.85 3.28
N LEU A 97 12.42 -3.70 3.19
CA LEU A 97 13.78 -3.39 3.64
C LEU A 97 14.41 -2.23 2.84
N GLY A 98 14.12 -2.14 1.55
CA GLY A 98 14.69 -1.08 0.71
C GLY A 98 14.42 0.33 1.23
N PRO A 99 13.17 0.76 1.45
CA PRO A 99 12.84 2.03 2.10
C PRO A 99 13.42 2.15 3.51
N CYS A 100 13.42 1.07 4.29
CA CYS A 100 13.89 1.04 5.68
C CYS A 100 15.38 1.41 5.79
N PHE A 101 16.21 0.83 4.93
CA PHE A 101 17.65 1.12 4.85
C PHE A 101 17.99 2.30 3.91
N GLY A 102 17.02 2.78 3.14
CA GLY A 102 17.17 3.87 2.17
C GLY A 102 16.91 5.26 2.74
N MET A 103 15.70 5.71 2.58
CA MET A 103 15.36 7.13 2.82
C MET A 103 14.53 7.37 4.06
N LYS A 104 13.85 6.37 4.62
CA LYS A 104 12.78 6.63 5.59
C LYS A 104 12.51 5.43 6.46
N GLY A 105 12.07 5.74 7.68
CA GLY A 105 11.53 4.85 8.65
C GLY A 105 10.48 3.86 8.16
N GLY A 106 10.36 2.77 8.88
CA GLY A 106 9.41 1.71 8.62
C GLY A 106 7.95 2.12 8.79
N ALA A 107 7.07 1.16 8.58
CA ALA A 107 5.62 1.35 8.64
C ALA A 107 5.02 0.87 9.96
N ALA A 108 5.69 1.09 11.09
CA ALA A 108 5.20 0.67 12.42
C ALA A 108 4.41 1.75 13.19
N GLY A 109 4.25 2.95 12.60
CA GLY A 109 3.73 4.13 13.30
C GLY A 109 4.85 4.98 13.89
N GLY A 110 4.55 5.85 14.85
CA GLY A 110 5.53 6.73 15.52
C GLY A 110 5.00 7.27 16.85
N GLY A 111 5.92 7.74 17.70
CA GLY A 111 5.60 8.19 19.04
C GLY A 111 4.89 7.12 19.85
N TYR A 112 3.80 7.50 20.51
CA TYR A 112 2.98 6.58 21.31
C TYR A 112 1.89 5.86 20.53
N ALA A 113 1.82 6.04 19.20
CA ALA A 113 0.91 5.33 18.31
C ALA A 113 1.70 4.41 17.36
N GLN A 114 2.17 3.28 17.88
CA GLN A 114 2.99 2.29 17.18
C GLN A 114 2.46 0.87 17.34
N VAL A 115 2.81 -0.02 16.40
CA VAL A 115 2.70 -1.48 16.51
C VAL A 115 4.04 -2.07 16.94
N VAL A 116 3.99 -3.08 17.79
CA VAL A 116 5.15 -3.76 18.34
C VAL A 116 5.07 -5.28 18.12
N PRO A 117 6.21 -5.97 17.94
CA PRO A 117 7.62 -5.53 18.06
C PRO A 117 8.12 -4.76 16.83
N MET A 118 8.48 -3.49 16.99
CA MET A 118 8.82 -2.58 15.90
C MET A 118 10.05 -3.03 15.10
N GLU A 119 11.11 -3.50 15.79
CA GLU A 119 12.33 -3.94 15.13
C GLU A 119 12.08 -5.14 14.21
N ASP A 120 11.38 -6.17 14.68
CA ASP A 120 11.08 -7.37 13.91
C ASP A 120 10.21 -7.03 12.69
N ILE A 121 9.19 -6.16 12.87
CA ILE A 121 8.29 -5.74 11.80
C ILE A 121 9.07 -5.04 10.67
N ASN A 122 10.05 -4.21 11.01
CA ASN A 122 10.82 -3.43 10.03
C ASN A 122 12.02 -4.18 9.43
N LEU A 123 12.44 -5.30 9.99
CA LEU A 123 13.59 -6.07 9.53
C LEU A 123 13.16 -7.43 8.98
N HIS A 124 13.26 -8.49 9.77
CA HIS A 124 12.83 -9.84 9.40
C HIS A 124 11.64 -10.26 10.25
N PHE A 125 10.45 -9.98 9.75
CA PHE A 125 9.22 -10.15 10.51
C PHE A 125 8.86 -11.63 10.71
N THR A 126 8.28 -12.26 9.68
CA THR A 126 7.90 -13.69 9.69
C THR A 126 8.34 -14.42 8.42
N GLY A 127 9.04 -13.72 7.53
CA GLY A 127 9.61 -14.29 6.30
C GLY A 127 8.72 -14.17 5.06
N ASP A 128 7.60 -13.43 5.11
CA ASP A 128 6.66 -13.31 3.99
C ASP A 128 7.33 -12.70 2.75
N PHE A 129 8.11 -11.65 2.92
CA PHE A 129 8.80 -11.00 1.80
C PHE A 129 9.90 -11.89 1.20
N HIS A 130 10.59 -12.67 2.03
CA HIS A 130 11.51 -13.69 1.54
C HIS A 130 10.79 -14.75 0.70
N ALA A 131 9.64 -15.24 1.18
CA ALA A 131 8.84 -16.21 0.44
C ALA A 131 8.37 -15.66 -0.92
N ILE A 132 7.89 -14.41 -0.95
CA ILE A 132 7.47 -13.72 -2.18
C ILE A 132 8.65 -13.57 -3.15
N GLY A 133 9.80 -13.11 -2.66
CA GLY A 133 11.01 -12.98 -3.47
C GLY A 133 11.50 -14.33 -4.02
N ALA A 134 11.49 -15.38 -3.19
CA ALA A 134 11.88 -16.72 -3.59
C ALA A 134 10.94 -17.29 -4.67
N ALA A 135 9.62 -17.18 -4.49
CA ALA A 135 8.64 -17.64 -5.47
C ALA A 135 8.77 -16.89 -6.81
N HIS A 136 8.95 -15.57 -6.75
CA HIS A 136 9.14 -14.73 -7.93
C HIS A 136 10.41 -15.12 -8.70
N ASN A 137 11.54 -15.25 -8.01
CA ASN A 137 12.82 -15.56 -8.61
C ASN A 137 12.90 -17.02 -9.10
N LEU A 138 12.16 -17.95 -8.47
CA LEU A 138 11.99 -19.30 -8.98
C LEU A 138 11.39 -19.29 -10.39
N LEU A 139 10.33 -18.50 -10.61
CA LEU A 139 9.73 -18.37 -11.93
C LEU A 139 10.73 -17.79 -12.95
N SER A 140 11.51 -16.77 -12.57
CA SER A 140 12.58 -16.23 -13.42
C SER A 140 13.62 -17.29 -13.82
N ALA A 141 14.04 -18.11 -12.85
CA ALA A 141 15.00 -19.19 -13.09
C ALA A 141 14.41 -20.27 -14.00
N LEU A 142 13.14 -20.62 -13.83
CA LEU A 142 12.44 -21.61 -14.67
C LEU A 142 12.28 -21.14 -16.12
N ILE A 143 12.05 -19.84 -16.36
CA ILE A 143 12.00 -19.28 -17.73
C ILE A 143 13.37 -19.44 -18.41
N ASP A 144 14.46 -19.04 -17.76
CA ASP A 144 15.81 -19.17 -18.33
C ASP A 144 16.20 -20.65 -18.50
N ASN A 145 15.82 -21.52 -17.58
CA ASN A 145 16.03 -22.96 -17.68
C ASN A 145 15.26 -23.58 -18.86
N HIS A 146 14.02 -23.15 -19.10
CA HIS A 146 13.23 -23.59 -20.26
C HIS A 146 13.90 -23.23 -21.59
N ILE A 147 14.42 -21.99 -21.69
CA ILE A 147 15.16 -21.54 -22.90
C ILE A 147 16.43 -22.36 -23.07
N HIS A 148 17.17 -22.65 -22.00
CA HIS A 148 18.40 -23.41 -22.02
C HIS A 148 18.21 -24.85 -22.55
N TRP A 149 17.14 -25.52 -22.14
CA TRP A 149 16.85 -26.92 -22.47
C TRP A 149 15.95 -27.12 -23.71
N GLY A 150 16.03 -26.21 -24.68
CA GLY A 150 15.45 -26.40 -25.99
C GLY A 150 14.25 -25.52 -26.34
N ASN A 151 13.75 -24.70 -25.40
CA ASN A 151 12.75 -23.66 -25.66
C ASN A 151 11.53 -24.14 -26.47
N SER A 152 10.92 -25.24 -26.05
CA SER A 152 9.77 -25.84 -26.74
C SER A 152 8.52 -24.94 -26.80
N LEU A 153 8.44 -23.91 -25.94
CA LEU A 153 7.40 -22.88 -25.97
C LEU A 153 7.71 -21.73 -26.93
N GLU A 154 8.83 -21.79 -27.64
CA GLU A 154 9.26 -20.77 -28.62
C GLU A 154 9.35 -19.35 -28.03
N ILE A 155 9.77 -19.23 -26.77
CA ILE A 155 9.98 -17.93 -26.10
C ILE A 155 10.97 -17.08 -26.91
N ASP A 156 10.56 -15.88 -27.30
CA ASP A 156 11.51 -14.88 -27.80
C ASP A 156 12.25 -14.24 -26.61
N ALA A 157 13.54 -14.56 -26.44
CA ALA A 157 14.37 -14.06 -25.35
C ALA A 157 14.43 -12.51 -25.23
N ARG A 158 14.05 -11.80 -26.30
CA ARG A 158 13.94 -10.33 -26.33
C ARG A 158 12.59 -9.84 -25.81
N ARG A 159 11.63 -10.75 -25.57
CA ARG A 159 10.24 -10.46 -25.18
C ARG A 159 9.84 -11.11 -23.86
N ILE A 160 10.82 -11.35 -23.00
CA ILE A 160 10.58 -11.77 -21.63
C ILE A 160 10.09 -10.56 -20.86
N ALA A 161 8.87 -10.63 -20.33
CA ALA A 161 8.23 -9.58 -19.55
C ALA A 161 8.53 -9.70 -18.04
N TRP A 162 9.11 -10.82 -17.62
CA TRP A 162 9.36 -11.17 -16.23
C TRP A 162 10.80 -10.89 -15.85
N LYS A 163 10.99 -9.95 -14.90
CA LYS A 163 12.31 -9.65 -14.31
C LYS A 163 12.55 -10.49 -13.06
N ARG A 164 13.67 -10.25 -12.40
CA ARG A 164 13.98 -10.72 -11.05
C ARG A 164 13.54 -9.71 -9.99
N VAL A 165 13.58 -10.09 -8.71
CA VAL A 165 13.32 -9.17 -7.60
C VAL A 165 14.36 -9.28 -6.51
N ALA A 166 14.55 -8.14 -5.79
CA ALA A 166 15.30 -8.07 -4.55
C ALA A 166 14.61 -7.04 -3.64
N ASP A 167 14.51 -7.34 -2.34
CA ASP A 167 13.88 -6.40 -1.39
C ASP A 167 14.93 -5.43 -0.82
N MET A 168 15.58 -4.70 -1.72
CA MET A 168 16.58 -3.68 -1.40
C MET A 168 16.60 -2.60 -2.48
N ASN A 169 16.95 -1.37 -2.10
CA ASN A 169 17.16 -0.28 -3.05
C ASN A 169 18.53 -0.43 -3.70
N ASP A 170 18.58 -0.86 -4.97
CA ASP A 170 19.81 -1.03 -5.72
C ASP A 170 19.68 -0.57 -7.18
N ARG A 171 20.13 0.65 -7.47
CA ARG A 171 20.04 1.21 -8.83
C ARG A 171 20.90 0.48 -9.87
N ALA A 172 21.94 -0.24 -9.46
CA ALA A 172 22.81 -0.99 -10.36
C ALA A 172 22.08 -2.20 -10.99
N LEU A 173 21.03 -2.70 -10.30
CA LEU A 173 20.25 -3.84 -10.76
C LEU A 173 19.12 -3.48 -11.74
N ARG A 174 18.87 -2.21 -12.04
CA ARG A 174 17.80 -1.80 -12.98
C ARG A 174 17.91 -2.41 -14.35
N SER A 175 19.14 -2.60 -14.83
CA SER A 175 19.44 -3.26 -16.09
C SER A 175 20.75 -4.02 -15.97
N ILE A 176 20.71 -5.31 -16.25
CA ILE A 176 21.84 -6.22 -16.18
C ILE A 176 21.91 -7.08 -17.43
N ASN A 177 23.05 -7.72 -17.66
CA ASN A 177 23.18 -8.83 -18.60
C ASN A 177 23.32 -10.14 -17.80
N CYS A 178 22.47 -11.11 -18.07
CA CYS A 178 22.55 -12.45 -17.48
C CYS A 178 22.94 -13.50 -18.51
N GLY A 179 23.31 -14.72 -18.07
CA GLY A 179 23.70 -15.83 -18.94
C GLY A 179 25.08 -15.69 -19.57
N LEU A 180 25.96 -14.80 -19.07
CA LEU A 180 27.34 -14.64 -19.54
C LEU A 180 28.23 -15.78 -19.03
N GLY A 181 29.34 -16.05 -19.72
CA GLY A 181 30.34 -17.06 -19.35
C GLY A 181 30.27 -18.36 -20.13
N GLY A 182 29.56 -18.37 -21.25
CA GLY A 182 29.48 -19.48 -22.20
C GLY A 182 28.21 -20.33 -22.10
N PRO A 183 28.05 -21.33 -22.95
CA PRO A 183 26.80 -22.08 -23.12
C PRO A 183 26.29 -22.78 -21.85
N GLY A 184 27.19 -23.16 -20.96
CA GLY A 184 26.81 -23.78 -19.68
C GLY A 184 26.03 -22.86 -18.73
N ASN A 185 26.08 -21.53 -18.94
CA ASN A 185 25.41 -20.53 -18.13
C ASN A 185 24.06 -20.03 -18.70
N GLY A 186 23.59 -20.66 -19.77
CA GLY A 186 22.33 -20.32 -20.41
C GLY A 186 22.47 -19.37 -21.60
N PHE A 187 21.38 -18.71 -21.95
CA PHE A 187 21.29 -17.79 -23.08
C PHE A 187 21.55 -16.35 -22.65
N PRO A 188 22.57 -15.65 -23.17
CA PRO A 188 22.84 -14.26 -22.81
C PRO A 188 21.68 -13.33 -23.21
N ARG A 189 21.17 -12.58 -22.25
CA ARG A 189 20.09 -11.61 -22.47
C ARG A 189 20.16 -10.44 -21.49
N GLN A 190 19.51 -9.35 -21.87
CA GLN A 190 19.23 -8.27 -20.94
C GLN A 190 18.14 -8.69 -19.97
N ASP A 191 18.31 -8.32 -18.71
CA ASP A 191 17.36 -8.51 -17.61
C ASP A 191 17.41 -7.29 -16.67
N GLY A 192 16.75 -7.37 -15.54
CA GLY A 192 16.79 -6.38 -14.46
C GLY A 192 16.12 -6.92 -13.22
N TYR A 193 16.12 -6.08 -12.19
CA TYR A 193 15.42 -6.35 -10.94
C TYR A 193 14.39 -5.27 -10.68
N ASP A 194 13.25 -5.67 -10.16
CA ASP A 194 12.32 -4.79 -9.48
C ASP A 194 12.44 -5.02 -7.96
N ILE A 195 12.05 -4.03 -7.14
CA ILE A 195 11.95 -4.27 -5.70
C ILE A 195 10.77 -5.21 -5.43
N THR A 196 10.90 -6.11 -4.45
CA THR A 196 9.90 -7.15 -4.16
C THR A 196 8.47 -6.60 -4.03
N VAL A 197 8.31 -5.44 -3.41
CA VAL A 197 7.01 -4.76 -3.22
C VAL A 197 6.39 -4.16 -4.48
N ALA A 198 7.14 -4.09 -5.59
CA ALA A 198 6.63 -3.69 -6.90
C ALA A 198 6.28 -4.89 -7.80
N SER A 199 6.49 -6.11 -7.33
CA SER A 199 6.26 -7.33 -8.11
C SER A 199 4.79 -7.68 -8.27
N GLU A 200 4.46 -8.35 -9.38
CA GLU A 200 3.12 -8.91 -9.58
C GLU A 200 2.81 -10.01 -8.56
N VAL A 201 3.81 -10.80 -8.11
CA VAL A 201 3.61 -11.82 -7.07
C VAL A 201 3.15 -11.18 -5.76
N MET A 202 3.72 -10.04 -5.36
CA MET A 202 3.25 -9.28 -4.19
C MET A 202 1.80 -8.81 -4.36
N ALA A 203 1.44 -8.31 -5.55
CA ALA A 203 0.08 -7.86 -5.83
C ALA A 203 -0.92 -9.05 -5.80
N ILE A 204 -0.57 -10.17 -6.41
CA ILE A 204 -1.35 -11.42 -6.38
C ILE A 204 -1.54 -11.89 -4.93
N PHE A 205 -0.46 -11.96 -4.16
CA PHE A 205 -0.47 -12.37 -2.76
C PHE A 205 -1.44 -11.52 -1.92
N CYS A 206 -1.46 -10.21 -2.14
CA CYS A 206 -2.34 -9.29 -1.43
C CYS A 206 -3.80 -9.32 -1.90
N LEU A 207 -4.07 -9.76 -3.12
CA LEU A 207 -5.44 -9.84 -3.67
C LEU A 207 -6.04 -11.24 -3.59
N ALA A 208 -5.23 -12.27 -3.33
CA ALA A 208 -5.70 -13.64 -3.16
C ALA A 208 -6.60 -13.78 -1.92
N THR A 209 -7.59 -14.66 -2.02
CA THR A 209 -8.54 -14.97 -0.95
C THR A 209 -8.18 -16.23 -0.17
N ASP A 210 -7.47 -17.14 -0.81
CA ASP A 210 -7.01 -18.43 -0.26
C ASP A 210 -5.88 -19.01 -1.13
N LEU A 211 -5.42 -20.23 -0.81
CA LEU A 211 -4.35 -20.90 -1.57
C LEU A 211 -4.77 -21.31 -2.99
N ASP A 212 -6.02 -21.66 -3.20
CA ASP A 212 -6.52 -22.06 -4.52
C ASP A 212 -6.63 -20.85 -5.44
N ASP A 213 -7.15 -19.73 -4.94
CA ASP A 213 -7.18 -18.46 -5.68
C ASP A 213 -5.75 -17.94 -5.93
N LEU A 214 -4.84 -18.04 -4.94
CA LEU A 214 -3.43 -17.70 -5.13
C LEU A 214 -2.83 -18.47 -6.32
N LYS A 215 -3.00 -19.80 -6.35
CA LYS A 215 -2.49 -20.64 -7.44
C LYS A 215 -3.16 -20.32 -8.77
N ALA A 216 -4.48 -20.10 -8.78
CA ALA A 216 -5.22 -19.73 -9.98
C ALA A 216 -4.74 -18.39 -10.57
N ARG A 217 -4.41 -17.41 -9.71
CA ARG A 217 -3.83 -16.13 -10.12
C ARG A 217 -2.39 -16.28 -10.63
N LEU A 218 -1.54 -17.05 -9.94
CA LEU A 218 -0.17 -17.32 -10.39
C LEU A 218 -0.15 -17.96 -11.78
N ASN A 219 -1.09 -18.86 -12.09
CA ASN A 219 -1.21 -19.49 -13.41
C ASN A 219 -1.43 -18.48 -14.54
N LYS A 220 -2.06 -17.36 -14.28
CA LYS A 220 -2.41 -16.32 -15.28
C LYS A 220 -1.27 -15.35 -15.58
N ILE A 221 -0.20 -15.32 -14.80
CA ILE A 221 0.94 -14.42 -15.02
C ILE A 221 1.46 -14.59 -16.45
N VAL A 222 1.58 -13.50 -17.19
CA VAL A 222 2.23 -13.49 -18.52
C VAL A 222 3.72 -13.25 -18.33
N VAL A 223 4.53 -14.26 -18.64
CA VAL A 223 5.99 -14.25 -18.40
C VAL A 223 6.80 -13.82 -19.60
N ALA A 224 6.31 -14.09 -20.81
CA ALA A 224 7.01 -13.83 -22.07
C ALA A 224 6.05 -13.85 -23.25
N TYR A 225 6.59 -13.59 -24.44
CA TYR A 225 5.87 -13.73 -25.71
C TYR A 225 6.72 -14.51 -26.72
N THR A 226 6.04 -15.22 -27.63
CA THR A 226 6.66 -15.80 -28.82
C THR A 226 7.02 -14.70 -29.83
N ARG A 227 7.74 -15.06 -30.94
CA ARG A 227 7.99 -14.12 -32.04
C ARG A 227 6.70 -13.59 -32.67
N ASP A 228 5.66 -14.41 -32.71
CA ASP A 228 4.34 -14.06 -33.23
C ASP A 228 3.45 -13.34 -32.21
N HIS A 229 4.04 -12.87 -31.10
CA HIS A 229 3.37 -12.12 -30.03
C HIS A 229 2.30 -12.91 -29.25
N LYS A 230 2.34 -14.24 -29.28
CA LYS A 230 1.46 -15.06 -28.42
C LYS A 230 1.98 -15.01 -26.99
N PRO A 231 1.12 -14.75 -26.00
CA PRO A 231 1.52 -14.72 -24.60
C PRO A 231 1.88 -16.14 -24.12
N ILE A 232 2.87 -16.23 -23.25
CA ILE A 232 3.25 -17.42 -22.52
C ILE A 232 3.00 -17.17 -21.05
N HIS A 233 2.26 -18.07 -20.44
CA HIS A 233 1.84 -17.94 -19.04
C HIS A 233 2.75 -18.74 -18.10
N ALA A 234 2.74 -18.39 -16.82
CA ALA A 234 3.46 -19.13 -15.79
C ALA A 234 3.00 -20.61 -15.70
N SER A 235 1.73 -20.88 -16.00
CA SER A 235 1.20 -22.24 -16.13
C SER A 235 1.91 -23.08 -17.20
N ASP A 236 2.33 -22.46 -18.31
CA ASP A 236 3.03 -23.14 -19.40
C ASP A 236 4.46 -23.54 -19.00
N ILE A 237 5.06 -22.80 -18.08
CA ILE A 237 6.39 -23.08 -17.48
C ILE A 237 6.33 -24.17 -16.41
N LEU A 238 5.13 -24.56 -15.95
CA LEU A 238 4.88 -25.59 -14.94
C LEU A 238 5.46 -25.29 -13.54
N GLY A 239 5.74 -24.02 -13.23
CA GLY A 239 6.37 -23.59 -11.95
C GLY A 239 5.41 -23.20 -10.85
N THR A 240 4.12 -22.98 -11.14
CA THR A 240 3.17 -22.34 -10.24
C THR A 240 2.85 -23.16 -8.99
N GLY A 241 2.90 -24.49 -9.08
CA GLY A 241 2.75 -25.38 -7.92
C GLY A 241 3.87 -25.16 -6.89
N ALA A 242 5.12 -25.09 -7.35
CA ALA A 242 6.28 -24.83 -6.48
C ALA A 242 6.24 -23.40 -5.90
N MET A 243 5.82 -22.40 -6.69
CA MET A 243 5.58 -21.04 -6.18
C MET A 243 4.55 -21.03 -5.06
N THR A 244 3.43 -21.75 -5.22
CA THR A 244 2.38 -21.86 -4.21
C THR A 244 2.91 -22.50 -2.92
N VAL A 245 3.74 -23.53 -3.03
CA VAL A 245 4.39 -24.18 -1.87
C VAL A 245 5.27 -23.19 -1.10
N LEU A 246 6.07 -22.37 -1.81
CA LEU A 246 6.90 -21.34 -1.18
C LEU A 246 6.08 -20.26 -0.48
N LEU A 247 4.89 -19.96 -0.98
CA LEU A 247 4.00 -18.91 -0.46
C LEU A 247 3.01 -19.40 0.61
N LYS A 248 2.89 -20.71 0.80
CA LYS A 248 1.87 -21.33 1.63
C LYS A 248 1.80 -20.76 3.05
N ASP A 249 2.92 -20.75 3.75
CA ASP A 249 2.98 -20.29 5.15
C ASP A 249 2.92 -18.76 5.24
N ALA A 250 3.47 -18.07 4.23
CA ALA A 250 3.39 -16.61 4.13
C ALA A 250 1.94 -16.12 4.03
N LEU A 251 1.05 -16.88 3.38
CA LEU A 251 -0.34 -16.46 3.12
C LEU A 251 -1.19 -16.33 4.39
N ALA A 252 -0.77 -16.91 5.51
CA ALA A 252 -1.39 -16.72 6.81
C ALA A 252 -1.03 -15.32 7.37
N PRO A 253 -2.01 -14.46 7.73
CA PRO A 253 -1.75 -13.10 8.18
C PRO A 253 -1.09 -13.05 9.56
N ASN A 254 -0.27 -12.03 9.80
CA ASN A 254 0.51 -11.86 11.01
C ASN A 254 -0.25 -11.04 12.05
N LEU A 255 -0.41 -11.58 13.25
CA LEU A 255 -1.00 -10.92 14.42
C LEU A 255 0.11 -10.34 15.29
N VAL A 256 -0.03 -9.08 15.65
CA VAL A 256 0.79 -8.32 16.59
C VAL A 256 -0.10 -7.39 17.43
N GLN A 257 0.47 -6.43 18.13
CA GLN A 257 -0.26 -5.52 19.02
C GLN A 257 0.21 -4.08 18.89
N THR A 258 -0.66 -3.14 19.25
CA THR A 258 -0.28 -1.73 19.47
C THR A 258 0.43 -1.56 20.80
N LEU A 259 1.03 -0.38 21.06
CA LEU A 259 1.59 -0.04 22.38
C LEU A 259 0.54 -0.12 23.50
N GLU A 260 -0.74 0.09 23.21
CA GLU A 260 -1.86 -0.04 24.15
C GLU A 260 -2.43 -1.48 24.19
N ASN A 261 -1.70 -2.45 23.65
CA ASN A 261 -2.07 -3.87 23.62
C ASN A 261 -3.38 -4.17 22.85
N ASN A 262 -3.73 -3.39 21.85
CA ASN A 262 -4.84 -3.68 20.96
C ASN A 262 -4.36 -4.51 19.76
N PRO A 263 -5.24 -5.36 19.17
CA PRO A 263 -4.85 -6.23 18.08
C PRO A 263 -4.48 -5.45 16.81
N ALA A 264 -3.42 -5.92 16.13
CA ALA A 264 -3.02 -5.44 14.82
C ALA A 264 -2.67 -6.62 13.90
N ILE A 265 -3.10 -6.55 12.65
CA ILE A 265 -2.77 -7.54 11.62
C ILE A 265 -1.86 -6.86 10.59
N ILE A 266 -0.68 -7.44 10.34
CA ILE A 266 0.26 -6.94 9.34
C ILE A 266 0.44 -8.00 8.28
N HIS A 267 0.13 -7.69 7.00
CA HIS A 267 0.20 -8.71 5.96
C HIS A 267 0.31 -8.12 4.56
N GLY A 268 1.39 -8.46 3.85
CA GLY A 268 1.70 -7.96 2.51
C GLY A 268 2.06 -6.48 2.48
N GLY A 269 2.68 -6.00 1.40
CA GLY A 269 3.16 -4.62 1.34
C GLY A 269 3.38 -4.06 -0.07
N PRO A 270 2.39 -4.13 -0.99
CA PRO A 270 2.57 -3.64 -2.36
C PRO A 270 2.73 -2.12 -2.37
N PHE A 271 3.58 -1.60 -3.26
CA PHE A 271 3.71 -0.16 -3.48
C PHE A 271 2.44 0.44 -4.09
N ALA A 272 2.08 1.66 -3.65
CA ALA A 272 0.88 2.35 -4.12
C ALA A 272 1.06 3.13 -5.43
N ASN A 273 2.28 3.27 -5.94
CA ASN A 273 2.56 3.95 -7.21
C ASN A 273 2.66 3.01 -8.42
N ILE A 274 2.66 1.68 -8.20
CA ILE A 274 2.74 0.67 -9.27
C ILE A 274 1.81 -0.53 -9.03
N ALA A 275 1.27 -0.66 -7.83
CA ALA A 275 0.30 -1.67 -7.43
C ALA A 275 -0.79 -1.02 -6.58
N HIS A 276 -1.68 -1.81 -5.96
CA HIS A 276 -2.84 -1.27 -5.24
C HIS A 276 -2.52 -0.66 -3.86
N GLY A 277 -1.30 -0.82 -3.34
CA GLY A 277 -0.81 -0.06 -2.18
C GLY A 277 -1.51 -0.29 -0.85
N CYS A 278 -2.14 -1.45 -0.67
CA CYS A 278 -2.91 -1.79 0.53
C CYS A 278 -2.46 -3.16 1.07
N ASN A 279 -2.72 -3.43 2.35
CA ASN A 279 -2.53 -4.76 2.93
C ASN A 279 -3.43 -5.81 2.25
N SER A 280 -3.23 -7.09 2.58
CA SER A 280 -3.94 -8.18 1.91
C SER A 280 -5.45 -8.18 2.12
N VAL A 281 -6.16 -8.77 1.17
CA VAL A 281 -7.61 -9.05 1.25
C VAL A 281 -7.89 -10.01 2.41
N ILE A 282 -7.06 -11.05 2.59
CA ILE A 282 -7.21 -12.02 3.67
C ILE A 282 -7.18 -11.32 5.03
N ALA A 283 -6.20 -10.45 5.28
CA ALA A 283 -6.08 -9.71 6.54
C ALA A 283 -7.30 -8.82 6.80
N THR A 284 -7.75 -8.07 5.79
CA THR A 284 -8.91 -7.18 5.94
C THR A 284 -10.20 -7.97 6.17
N LYS A 285 -10.45 -9.04 5.39
CA LYS A 285 -11.65 -9.88 5.57
C LYS A 285 -11.64 -10.62 6.90
N ALA A 286 -10.50 -11.18 7.31
CA ALA A 286 -10.36 -11.81 8.63
C ALA A 286 -10.62 -10.80 9.75
N GLY A 287 -10.06 -9.60 9.66
CA GLY A 287 -10.32 -8.52 10.60
C GLY A 287 -11.80 -8.18 10.74
N LEU A 288 -12.50 -8.02 9.60
CA LEU A 288 -13.95 -7.74 9.58
C LEU A 288 -14.80 -8.82 10.26
N LYS A 289 -14.35 -10.08 10.27
CA LYS A 289 -15.02 -11.18 10.97
C LYS A 289 -14.69 -11.25 12.46
N MET A 290 -13.65 -10.55 12.93
CA MET A 290 -13.15 -10.67 14.30
C MET A 290 -13.36 -9.41 15.15
N ALA A 291 -13.59 -8.24 14.53
CA ALA A 291 -13.76 -6.98 15.24
C ALA A 291 -14.95 -6.18 14.70
N ASP A 292 -15.50 -5.29 15.55
CA ASP A 292 -16.61 -4.41 15.17
C ASP A 292 -16.16 -3.28 14.25
N TYR A 293 -14.89 -2.82 14.39
CA TYR A 293 -14.26 -1.80 13.56
C TYR A 293 -12.91 -2.28 13.08
N VAL A 294 -12.70 -2.22 11.77
CA VAL A 294 -11.42 -2.54 11.13
C VAL A 294 -10.88 -1.29 10.46
N ILE A 295 -9.73 -0.83 10.96
CA ILE A 295 -9.01 0.30 10.41
C ILE A 295 -7.99 -0.24 9.41
N THR A 296 -7.97 0.28 8.21
CA THR A 296 -6.96 -0.04 7.20
C THR A 296 -6.42 1.21 6.56
N GLU A 297 -5.27 1.12 5.92
CA GLU A 297 -4.66 2.26 5.25
C GLU A 297 -4.39 2.00 3.77
N ALA A 298 -4.29 3.09 3.00
CA ALA A 298 -3.81 3.07 1.63
C ALA A 298 -2.57 3.98 1.48
N GLY A 299 -1.60 3.54 0.67
CA GLY A 299 -0.33 4.25 0.49
C GLY A 299 -0.48 5.59 -0.23
N PHE A 300 0.37 6.56 0.07
CA PHE A 300 0.37 7.92 -0.51
C PHE A 300 -0.92 8.72 -0.23
N GLY A 301 -1.28 9.64 -1.14
CA GLY A 301 -2.49 10.43 -1.05
C GLY A 301 -3.73 9.71 -1.55
N ALA A 302 -4.90 10.28 -1.27
CA ALA A 302 -6.18 9.68 -1.64
C ALA A 302 -6.37 9.56 -3.17
N ASP A 303 -5.70 10.38 -3.96
CA ASP A 303 -5.70 10.32 -5.42
C ASP A 303 -5.02 9.08 -6.01
N LEU A 304 -4.11 8.46 -5.26
CA LEU A 304 -3.41 7.23 -5.65
C LEU A 304 -3.82 6.04 -4.80
N GLY A 305 -3.60 6.11 -3.48
CA GLY A 305 -3.82 5.00 -2.59
C GLY A 305 -5.28 4.69 -2.37
N ALA A 306 -6.10 5.69 -2.01
CA ALA A 306 -7.53 5.46 -1.79
C ALA A 306 -8.25 5.08 -3.09
N GLU A 307 -7.92 5.71 -4.22
CA GLU A 307 -8.45 5.31 -5.53
C GLU A 307 -8.23 3.82 -5.80
N LYS A 308 -6.99 3.32 -5.64
CA LYS A 308 -6.67 1.90 -5.85
C LYS A 308 -7.28 0.97 -4.80
N PHE A 309 -7.41 1.43 -3.57
CA PHE A 309 -8.15 0.72 -2.55
C PHE A 309 -9.61 0.50 -2.98
N PHE A 310 -10.27 1.54 -3.48
CA PHE A 310 -11.64 1.50 -3.94
C PHE A 310 -11.81 0.72 -5.25
N ASP A 311 -11.10 1.13 -6.31
CA ASP A 311 -11.29 0.59 -7.66
C ASP A 311 -10.61 -0.75 -7.91
N ILE A 312 -9.60 -1.13 -7.12
CA ILE A 312 -8.92 -2.43 -7.26
C ILE A 312 -9.27 -3.36 -6.11
N LYS A 313 -8.90 -3.02 -4.85
CA LYS A 313 -9.06 -3.94 -3.72
C LYS A 313 -10.52 -4.16 -3.34
N CYS A 314 -11.30 -3.09 -3.14
CA CYS A 314 -12.71 -3.22 -2.78
C CYS A 314 -13.51 -3.91 -3.88
N ARG A 315 -13.26 -3.55 -5.16
CA ARG A 315 -13.88 -4.20 -6.31
C ARG A 315 -13.59 -5.70 -6.36
N ALA A 316 -12.31 -6.08 -6.26
CA ALA A 316 -11.88 -7.48 -6.34
C ALA A 316 -12.40 -8.34 -5.17
N ALA A 317 -12.54 -7.75 -3.99
CA ALA A 317 -12.86 -8.45 -2.75
C ALA A 317 -14.32 -8.30 -2.29
N GLY A 318 -15.12 -7.47 -2.96
CA GLY A 318 -16.48 -7.15 -2.53
C GLY A 318 -16.52 -6.42 -1.19
N LEU A 319 -15.54 -5.52 -0.93
CA LEU A 319 -15.48 -4.74 0.29
C LEU A 319 -16.24 -3.42 0.13
N HIS A 320 -16.90 -2.99 1.20
CA HIS A 320 -17.68 -1.75 1.25
C HIS A 320 -17.22 -0.90 2.43
N PRO A 321 -16.40 0.14 2.21
CA PRO A 321 -15.96 1.04 3.29
C PRO A 321 -17.13 1.83 3.88
N ASP A 322 -17.20 1.90 5.22
CA ASP A 322 -18.24 2.62 5.95
C ASP A 322 -17.86 4.10 6.17
N ALA A 323 -16.58 4.41 6.30
CA ALA A 323 -16.07 5.78 6.42
C ALA A 323 -14.61 5.87 5.98
N ALA A 324 -14.15 7.10 5.73
CA ALA A 324 -12.75 7.40 5.46
C ALA A 324 -12.23 8.55 6.34
N VAL A 325 -11.00 8.41 6.81
CA VAL A 325 -10.25 9.46 7.49
C VAL A 325 -9.19 9.99 6.53
N ILE A 326 -9.21 11.28 6.23
CA ILE A 326 -8.16 11.96 5.48
C ILE A 326 -7.20 12.62 6.48
N VAL A 327 -5.98 12.12 6.56
CA VAL A 327 -4.93 12.70 7.39
C VAL A 327 -4.38 13.93 6.71
N ALA A 328 -4.35 15.05 7.44
CA ALA A 328 -3.74 16.31 7.01
C ALA A 328 -2.74 16.79 8.05
N THR A 329 -1.72 17.52 7.62
CA THR A 329 -0.77 18.22 8.49
C THR A 329 -0.63 19.68 8.07
N THR A 330 -0.42 20.58 9.02
CA THR A 330 -0.15 21.99 8.72
C THR A 330 1.07 22.13 7.82
N ARG A 331 2.14 21.36 8.09
CA ARG A 331 3.38 21.35 7.31
C ARG A 331 3.15 21.00 5.85
N ALA A 332 2.40 19.94 5.57
CA ALA A 332 2.11 19.52 4.21
C ALA A 332 1.26 20.56 3.48
N LEU A 333 0.25 21.12 4.13
CA LEU A 333 -0.60 22.15 3.53
C LEU A 333 0.18 23.45 3.27
N LYS A 334 1.01 23.91 4.21
CA LYS A 334 1.91 25.06 3.97
C LYS A 334 2.86 24.82 2.78
N MET A 335 3.43 23.61 2.66
CA MET A 335 4.26 23.27 1.50
C MET A 335 3.46 23.27 0.19
N HIS A 336 2.20 22.85 0.20
CA HIS A 336 1.31 22.96 -0.95
C HIS A 336 0.94 24.41 -1.28
N GLY A 337 0.97 25.32 -0.30
CA GLY A 337 0.85 26.77 -0.47
C GLY A 337 2.16 27.48 -0.80
N GLY A 338 3.26 26.75 -1.02
CA GLY A 338 4.52 27.31 -1.51
C GLY A 338 5.60 27.55 -0.47
N VAL A 339 5.38 27.22 0.81
CA VAL A 339 6.41 27.36 1.87
C VAL A 339 7.54 26.36 1.66
N SER A 340 8.78 26.84 1.83
CA SER A 340 9.99 26.00 1.74
C SER A 340 10.08 25.03 2.93
N LYS A 341 10.81 23.92 2.75
CA LYS A 341 10.97 22.90 3.81
C LYS A 341 11.58 23.47 5.09
N GLU A 342 12.47 24.45 4.96
CA GLU A 342 13.22 25.07 6.05
C GLU A 342 12.35 26.01 6.91
N ASP A 343 11.22 26.48 6.38
CA ASP A 343 10.32 27.45 7.04
C ASP A 343 9.01 26.85 7.54
N LEU A 344 8.82 25.53 7.43
CA LEU A 344 7.57 24.84 7.78
C LEU A 344 7.19 24.93 9.28
N ASP A 345 8.14 25.18 10.15
CA ASP A 345 7.90 25.33 11.59
C ASP A 345 7.39 26.74 11.99
N LYS A 346 7.39 27.70 11.04
CA LYS A 346 6.86 29.05 11.25
C LYS A 346 5.38 29.09 10.89
N GLU A 347 4.60 29.87 11.66
CA GLU A 347 3.19 30.14 11.33
C GLU A 347 3.10 30.90 10.00
N ASP A 348 2.28 30.41 9.07
CA ASP A 348 1.95 31.08 7.82
C ASP A 348 0.51 30.73 7.42
N LEU A 349 -0.44 31.54 7.89
CA LEU A 349 -1.86 31.34 7.62
C LEU A 349 -2.22 31.59 6.15
N VAL A 350 -1.51 32.46 5.45
CA VAL A 350 -1.78 32.74 4.03
C VAL A 350 -1.42 31.54 3.17
N ALA A 351 -0.20 31.04 3.30
CA ALA A 351 0.23 29.85 2.58
C ALA A 351 -0.59 28.62 2.98
N LEU A 352 -0.97 28.50 4.26
CA LEU A 352 -1.83 27.42 4.72
C LEU A 352 -3.20 27.46 4.04
N GLU A 353 -3.84 28.64 3.93
CA GLU A 353 -5.12 28.80 3.25
C GLU A 353 -5.03 28.44 1.77
N GLU A 354 -3.99 28.92 1.09
CA GLU A 354 -3.71 28.54 -0.31
C GLU A 354 -3.50 27.04 -0.48
N GLY A 355 -2.75 26.41 0.41
CA GLY A 355 -2.47 24.97 0.37
C GLY A 355 -3.68 24.08 0.71
N CYS A 356 -4.67 24.60 1.41
CA CYS A 356 -5.91 23.88 1.72
C CYS A 356 -6.70 23.47 0.48
N CYS A 357 -6.46 24.03 -0.70
CA CYS A 357 -7.02 23.55 -1.95
C CYS A 357 -6.69 22.06 -2.23
N ASN A 358 -5.53 21.60 -1.77
CA ASN A 358 -5.14 20.18 -1.84
C ASN A 358 -6.06 19.30 -0.97
N LEU A 359 -6.31 19.69 0.28
CA LEU A 359 -7.22 19.00 1.18
C LEU A 359 -8.65 18.95 0.61
N VAL A 360 -9.15 20.07 0.10
CA VAL A 360 -10.50 20.16 -0.50
C VAL A 360 -10.65 19.16 -1.64
N ARG A 361 -9.67 19.10 -2.55
CA ARG A 361 -9.70 18.13 -3.65
C ARG A 361 -9.69 16.68 -3.19
N HIS A 362 -8.93 16.34 -2.16
CA HIS A 362 -8.95 14.99 -1.59
C HIS A 362 -10.29 14.65 -0.93
N ILE A 363 -10.93 15.61 -0.25
CA ILE A 363 -12.30 15.44 0.29
C ILE A 363 -13.29 15.15 -0.84
N GLU A 364 -13.26 15.95 -1.91
CA GLU A 364 -14.12 15.75 -3.10
C GLU A 364 -13.90 14.38 -3.73
N ASN A 365 -12.63 13.97 -3.86
CA ASN A 365 -12.25 12.70 -4.47
C ASN A 365 -12.80 11.51 -3.68
N VAL A 366 -12.67 11.49 -2.36
CA VAL A 366 -13.20 10.38 -1.54
C VAL A 366 -14.72 10.37 -1.55
N LYS A 367 -15.36 11.54 -1.45
CA LYS A 367 -16.82 11.67 -1.56
C LYS A 367 -17.37 11.18 -2.91
N ALA A 368 -16.58 11.28 -4.00
CA ALA A 368 -16.98 10.79 -5.32
C ALA A 368 -17.20 9.27 -5.38
N PHE A 369 -16.64 8.51 -4.42
CA PHE A 369 -16.89 7.08 -4.24
C PHE A 369 -18.08 6.77 -3.31
N GLY A 370 -18.79 7.79 -2.81
CA GLY A 370 -19.93 7.62 -1.90
C GLY A 370 -19.52 7.24 -0.46
N VAL A 371 -18.29 7.51 -0.05
CA VAL A 371 -17.77 7.21 1.30
C VAL A 371 -17.79 8.47 2.16
N PRO A 372 -18.42 8.45 3.36
CA PRO A 372 -18.38 9.55 4.31
C PRO A 372 -16.95 9.84 4.79
N VAL A 373 -16.63 11.13 5.00
CA VAL A 373 -15.28 11.60 5.28
C VAL A 373 -15.22 12.40 6.58
N VAL A 374 -14.16 12.16 7.35
CA VAL A 374 -13.66 13.05 8.41
C VAL A 374 -12.21 13.38 8.16
N VAL A 375 -11.73 14.55 8.53
CA VAL A 375 -10.32 14.94 8.47
C VAL A 375 -9.68 14.73 9.85
N GLY A 376 -8.59 13.97 9.92
CA GLY A 376 -7.72 13.88 11.09
C GLY A 376 -6.53 14.80 10.90
N ILE A 377 -6.41 15.84 11.71
CA ILE A 377 -5.25 16.74 11.69
C ILE A 377 -4.17 16.12 12.58
N ASN A 378 -3.14 15.55 11.97
CA ASN A 378 -1.98 15.02 12.70
C ASN A 378 -1.13 16.21 13.19
N ARG A 379 -1.36 16.63 14.42
CA ARG A 379 -0.75 17.84 15.00
C ARG A 379 0.70 17.61 15.39
N PHE A 380 1.56 18.52 14.97
CA PHE A 380 2.94 18.62 15.43
C PHE A 380 3.07 19.68 16.52
N THR A 381 4.14 19.57 17.33
CA THR A 381 4.40 20.50 18.45
C THR A 381 4.62 21.96 18.02
N SER A 382 4.99 22.18 16.75
CA SER A 382 5.17 23.52 16.18
C SER A 382 3.89 24.14 15.64
N ASP A 383 2.80 23.36 15.52
CA ASP A 383 1.55 23.83 14.92
C ASP A 383 0.80 24.76 15.88
N THR A 384 0.35 25.92 15.37
CA THR A 384 -0.37 26.90 16.17
C THR A 384 -1.87 26.62 16.19
N ASP A 385 -2.56 27.10 17.22
CA ASP A 385 -4.04 26.97 17.32
C ASP A 385 -4.73 27.72 16.16
N ALA A 386 -4.15 28.79 15.66
CA ALA A 386 -4.68 29.54 14.52
C ALA A 386 -4.62 28.71 13.23
N GLU A 387 -3.51 27.98 12.99
CA GLU A 387 -3.37 27.07 11.85
C GLU A 387 -4.38 25.92 11.93
N ILE A 388 -4.53 25.29 13.11
CA ILE A 388 -5.52 24.23 13.32
C ILE A 388 -6.95 24.74 13.09
N ALA A 389 -7.28 25.91 13.62
CA ALA A 389 -8.59 26.53 13.43
C ALA A 389 -8.91 26.82 11.96
N LEU A 390 -7.91 27.25 11.19
CA LEU A 390 -8.05 27.50 9.74
C LEU A 390 -8.39 26.20 8.99
N ILE A 391 -7.68 25.10 9.25
CA ILE A 391 -7.97 23.81 8.62
C ILE A 391 -9.38 23.33 8.97
N LYS A 392 -9.77 23.44 10.25
CA LYS A 392 -11.14 23.11 10.71
C LYS A 392 -12.21 23.94 9.98
N LYS A 393 -11.97 25.25 9.81
CA LYS A 393 -12.86 26.16 9.06
C LYS A 393 -13.01 25.73 7.61
N VAL A 394 -11.90 25.43 6.91
CA VAL A 394 -11.93 25.00 5.51
C VAL A 394 -12.64 23.66 5.34
N ALA A 395 -12.37 22.68 6.20
CA ALA A 395 -13.03 21.37 6.15
C ALA A 395 -14.55 21.53 6.37
N LEU A 396 -14.96 22.32 7.36
CA LEU A 396 -16.37 22.58 7.66
C LEU A 396 -17.10 23.27 6.50
N ALA A 397 -16.45 24.22 5.84
CA ALA A 397 -16.98 24.87 4.63
C ALA A 397 -17.23 23.88 3.47
N ASN A 398 -16.54 22.72 3.47
CA ASN A 398 -16.72 21.63 2.53
C ASN A 398 -17.61 20.49 3.09
N GLY A 399 -18.35 20.76 4.17
CA GLY A 399 -19.29 19.81 4.78
C GLY A 399 -18.60 18.59 5.41
N VAL A 400 -17.41 18.78 5.99
CA VAL A 400 -16.62 17.74 6.67
C VAL A 400 -16.07 18.29 7.97
N LYS A 401 -16.12 17.51 9.04
CA LYS A 401 -15.43 17.87 10.28
C LYS A 401 -13.94 17.58 10.19
N ALA A 402 -13.13 18.40 10.83
CA ALA A 402 -11.71 18.16 11.03
C ALA A 402 -11.42 18.12 12.54
N ILE A 403 -10.75 17.07 12.97
CA ILE A 403 -10.46 16.77 14.37
C ILE A 403 -8.96 16.93 14.59
N ASP A 404 -8.60 17.65 15.64
CA ASP A 404 -7.22 17.81 16.10
C ASP A 404 -6.76 16.52 16.81
N CYS A 405 -5.65 15.93 16.37
CA CYS A 405 -5.17 14.63 16.85
C CYS A 405 -3.74 14.75 17.39
N THR A 406 -3.55 14.41 18.67
CA THR A 406 -2.25 14.48 19.37
C THR A 406 -1.65 13.09 19.64
N HIS A 407 -2.08 12.10 18.90
CA HIS A 407 -1.75 10.68 19.12
C HIS A 407 -0.26 10.34 19.06
N TRP A 408 0.56 11.16 18.39
CA TRP A 408 2.01 10.96 18.44
C TRP A 408 2.54 11.09 19.87
N ALA A 409 2.03 12.06 20.63
CA ALA A 409 2.44 12.30 22.02
C ALA A 409 1.59 11.53 23.04
N ASP A 410 0.28 11.38 22.77
CA ASP A 410 -0.71 10.95 23.75
C ASP A 410 -1.32 9.57 23.43
N GLY A 411 -0.83 8.87 22.40
CA GLY A 411 -1.36 7.56 22.00
C GLY A 411 -2.85 7.63 21.65
N GLY A 412 -3.61 6.60 22.01
CA GLY A 412 -5.04 6.52 21.73
C GLY A 412 -5.87 7.64 22.36
N ALA A 413 -5.43 8.22 23.50
CA ALA A 413 -6.11 9.35 24.11
C ALA A 413 -6.17 10.57 23.17
N GLY A 414 -5.11 10.78 22.37
CA GLY A 414 -5.05 11.87 21.39
C GLY A 414 -5.96 11.68 20.17
N THR A 415 -6.74 10.62 20.09
CA THR A 415 -7.68 10.33 18.98
C THR A 415 -9.09 9.97 19.43
N GLU A 416 -9.41 10.07 20.71
CA GLU A 416 -10.77 9.73 21.20
C GLU A 416 -11.86 10.58 20.51
N GLU A 417 -11.63 11.88 20.28
CA GLU A 417 -12.56 12.74 19.54
C GLU A 417 -12.73 12.29 18.09
N LEU A 418 -11.64 11.92 17.42
CA LEU A 418 -11.69 11.35 16.08
C LEU A 418 -12.45 10.01 16.06
N ALA A 419 -12.23 9.17 17.06
CA ALA A 419 -12.93 7.89 17.22
C ALA A 419 -14.44 8.09 17.38
N HIS A 420 -14.88 9.04 18.21
CA HIS A 420 -16.29 9.38 18.34
C HIS A 420 -16.89 9.89 17.02
N GLU A 421 -16.17 10.71 16.26
CA GLU A 421 -16.67 11.20 14.98
C GLU A 421 -16.75 10.08 13.94
N VAL A 422 -15.77 9.17 13.87
CA VAL A 422 -15.83 7.99 13.01
C VAL A 422 -17.04 7.11 13.34
N VAL A 423 -17.30 6.84 14.62
CA VAL A 423 -18.50 6.10 15.05
C VAL A 423 -19.77 6.83 14.60
N SER A 424 -19.85 8.14 14.79
CA SER A 424 -21.00 8.96 14.37
C SER A 424 -21.24 8.88 12.85
N LEU A 425 -20.17 8.93 12.04
CA LEU A 425 -20.28 8.79 10.58
C LEU A 425 -20.79 7.41 10.19
N VAL A 426 -20.27 6.35 10.80
CA VAL A 426 -20.70 4.96 10.55
C VAL A 426 -22.18 4.78 10.93
N ASP A 427 -22.56 5.25 12.12
CA ASP A 427 -23.94 5.12 12.63
C ASP A 427 -24.95 5.93 11.82
N SER A 428 -24.50 6.97 11.10
CA SER A 428 -25.36 7.75 10.20
C SER A 428 -25.91 6.95 9.01
N GLY A 429 -25.23 5.85 8.65
CA GLY A 429 -25.64 4.98 7.55
C GLY A 429 -25.57 5.63 6.16
N HIS A 430 -24.84 6.75 6.00
CA HIS A 430 -24.76 7.48 4.73
C HIS A 430 -23.75 6.90 3.72
N ALA A 431 -23.02 5.84 4.08
CA ALA A 431 -22.10 5.19 3.15
C ALA A 431 -22.86 4.52 2.00
N ASN A 432 -22.53 4.91 0.78
CA ASN A 432 -23.07 4.35 -0.46
C ASN A 432 -21.93 4.14 -1.45
N PHE A 433 -21.00 3.28 -1.08
CA PHE A 433 -19.78 3.04 -1.83
C PHE A 433 -20.08 2.49 -3.23
N ALA A 434 -19.47 3.09 -4.24
CA ALA A 434 -19.43 2.58 -5.60
C ALA A 434 -18.04 2.85 -6.23
N PRO A 435 -17.50 1.92 -7.04
CA PRO A 435 -16.32 2.17 -7.84
C PRO A 435 -16.53 3.35 -8.80
N LEU A 436 -15.42 3.98 -9.21
CA LEU A 436 -15.46 5.19 -10.05
C LEU A 436 -16.00 4.93 -11.46
N TYR A 437 -15.85 3.71 -11.95
CA TYR A 437 -16.28 3.26 -13.28
C TYR A 437 -16.75 1.79 -13.23
N PRO A 438 -17.66 1.37 -14.15
CA PRO A 438 -18.09 -0.04 -14.24
C PRO A 438 -17.04 -0.91 -14.94
N ASP A 439 -17.16 -2.25 -14.77
CA ASP A 439 -16.18 -3.21 -15.30
C ASP A 439 -16.16 -3.26 -16.84
N ASP A 440 -17.29 -3.05 -17.49
CA ASP A 440 -17.47 -3.10 -18.94
C ASP A 440 -17.03 -1.81 -19.68
N MET A 441 -16.65 -0.75 -18.94
CA MET A 441 -16.11 0.46 -19.55
C MET A 441 -14.79 0.13 -20.28
N PRO A 442 -14.57 0.66 -21.53
CA PRO A 442 -13.30 0.45 -22.24
C PRO A 442 -12.07 0.94 -21.43
N ILE A 443 -10.94 0.27 -21.58
CA ILE A 443 -9.69 0.58 -20.83
C ILE A 443 -9.32 2.06 -20.97
N TRP A 444 -9.37 2.62 -22.19
CA TRP A 444 -9.06 4.02 -22.44
C TRP A 444 -9.98 4.97 -21.64
N ASP A 445 -11.25 4.66 -21.58
CA ASP A 445 -12.25 5.48 -20.89
C ASP A 445 -12.11 5.35 -19.35
N LYS A 446 -11.72 4.18 -18.83
CA LYS A 446 -11.36 4.01 -17.41
C LYS A 446 -10.21 4.93 -17.03
N ILE A 447 -9.12 4.93 -17.83
CA ILE A 447 -7.95 5.79 -17.60
C ILE A 447 -8.37 7.27 -17.64
N LYS A 448 -9.15 7.66 -18.65
CA LYS A 448 -9.66 9.03 -18.79
C LYS A 448 -10.54 9.41 -17.60
N THR A 449 -11.39 8.52 -17.13
CA THR A 449 -12.27 8.76 -15.98
C THR A 449 -11.47 9.06 -14.72
N VAL A 450 -10.46 8.26 -14.40
CA VAL A 450 -9.58 8.52 -13.25
C VAL A 450 -8.87 9.88 -13.41
N ALA A 451 -8.26 10.13 -14.57
CA ALA A 451 -7.50 11.36 -14.83
C ALA A 451 -8.37 12.62 -14.75
N THR A 452 -9.57 12.59 -15.32
CA THR A 452 -10.43 13.78 -15.36
C THR A 452 -11.20 13.99 -14.07
N ARG A 453 -11.69 12.92 -13.42
CA ARG A 453 -12.52 13.04 -12.22
C ARG A 453 -11.70 13.27 -10.95
N LEU A 454 -10.57 12.58 -10.80
CA LEU A 454 -9.77 12.66 -9.57
C LEU A 454 -8.58 13.63 -9.69
N TYR A 455 -7.88 13.63 -10.83
CA TYR A 455 -6.73 14.52 -11.01
C TYR A 455 -7.13 15.88 -11.60
N ARG A 456 -8.37 16.02 -12.09
CA ARG A 456 -8.87 17.23 -12.79
C ARG A 456 -8.00 17.58 -14.01
N ALA A 457 -7.47 16.56 -14.69
CA ALA A 457 -6.84 16.72 -15.98
C ALA A 457 -7.88 17.05 -17.06
N ASP A 458 -7.49 17.82 -18.07
CA ASP A 458 -8.37 18.14 -19.21
C ASP A 458 -8.56 16.92 -20.12
N ASP A 459 -7.51 16.12 -20.31
CA ASP A 459 -7.55 14.92 -21.13
C ASP A 459 -6.35 13.99 -20.83
N ILE A 460 -6.33 12.85 -21.51
CA ILE A 460 -5.20 11.92 -21.55
C ILE A 460 -4.63 11.83 -22.97
N ILE A 461 -3.31 11.68 -23.09
CA ILE A 461 -2.64 11.49 -24.38
C ILE A 461 -1.71 10.28 -24.35
N ALA A 462 -1.58 9.63 -25.50
CA ALA A 462 -0.63 8.55 -25.73
C ALA A 462 -0.18 8.54 -27.19
N ASP A 463 1.01 8.05 -27.47
CA ASP A 463 1.45 7.78 -28.82
C ASP A 463 0.65 6.62 -29.48
N LYS A 464 0.84 6.44 -30.78
CA LYS A 464 0.14 5.38 -31.54
C LYS A 464 0.45 3.99 -30.98
N LYS A 465 1.70 3.72 -30.62
CA LYS A 465 2.13 2.41 -30.10
C LYS A 465 1.38 2.04 -28.81
N ILE A 466 1.27 2.97 -27.88
CA ILE A 466 0.55 2.77 -26.62
C ILE A 466 -0.96 2.60 -26.85
N ARG A 467 -1.54 3.39 -27.74
CA ARG A 467 -2.98 3.25 -28.11
C ARG A 467 -3.27 1.88 -28.73
N ASP A 468 -2.39 1.40 -29.62
CA ASP A 468 -2.52 0.08 -30.22
C ASP A 468 -2.33 -1.04 -29.18
N GLN A 469 -1.44 -0.85 -28.20
CA GLN A 469 -1.28 -1.77 -27.09
C GLN A 469 -2.52 -1.83 -26.20
N ILE A 470 -3.12 -0.69 -25.83
CA ILE A 470 -4.37 -0.63 -25.05
C ILE A 470 -5.49 -1.35 -25.79
N ARG A 471 -5.61 -1.11 -27.12
CA ARG A 471 -6.61 -1.80 -27.95
C ARG A 471 -6.35 -3.31 -27.97
N GLY A 472 -5.10 -3.73 -28.12
CA GLY A 472 -4.73 -5.15 -28.09
C GLY A 472 -5.09 -5.84 -26.78
N LEU A 473 -4.93 -5.16 -25.63
CA LEU A 473 -5.37 -5.67 -24.33
C LEU A 473 -6.91 -5.76 -24.25
N GLN A 474 -7.61 -4.76 -24.77
CA GLN A 474 -9.07 -4.78 -24.84
C GLN A 474 -9.58 -5.96 -25.67
N ASP A 475 -9.00 -6.16 -26.87
CA ASP A 475 -9.38 -7.22 -27.81
C ASP A 475 -8.99 -8.62 -27.32
N SER A 476 -7.96 -8.72 -26.46
CA SER A 476 -7.52 -9.97 -25.84
C SER A 476 -8.35 -10.37 -24.60
N GLY A 477 -9.45 -9.65 -24.30
CA GLY A 477 -10.39 -10.00 -23.22
C GLY A 477 -10.06 -9.37 -21.86
N TYR A 478 -9.04 -8.51 -21.75
CA TYR A 478 -8.68 -7.84 -20.48
C TYR A 478 -9.43 -6.51 -20.26
N GLY A 479 -10.41 -6.21 -21.10
CA GLY A 479 -11.20 -4.98 -21.02
C GLY A 479 -11.92 -4.77 -19.69
N HIS A 480 -12.29 -5.84 -18.99
CA HIS A 480 -12.94 -5.80 -17.69
C HIS A 480 -12.01 -5.47 -16.52
N PHE A 481 -10.68 -5.52 -16.69
CA PHE A 481 -9.74 -5.22 -15.62
C PHE A 481 -9.79 -3.75 -15.21
N PRO A 482 -9.68 -3.44 -13.90
CA PRO A 482 -9.45 -2.08 -13.45
C PRO A 482 -8.06 -1.59 -13.87
N VAL A 483 -7.90 -0.27 -13.87
CA VAL A 483 -6.63 0.39 -14.19
C VAL A 483 -5.91 0.83 -12.92
N CYS A 484 -4.60 0.66 -12.90
CA CYS A 484 -3.71 1.09 -11.83
C CYS A 484 -2.82 2.21 -12.37
N ILE A 485 -3.20 3.47 -12.12
CA ILE A 485 -2.43 4.61 -12.59
C ILE A 485 -1.14 4.76 -11.77
N ALA A 486 -0.01 4.68 -12.47
CA ALA A 486 1.32 4.85 -11.92
C ALA A 486 1.87 6.22 -12.30
N LYS A 487 1.82 7.17 -11.38
CA LYS A 487 2.31 8.55 -11.53
C LYS A 487 3.07 9.01 -10.29
N THR A 488 3.64 10.21 -10.33
CA THR A 488 4.23 10.83 -9.15
C THR A 488 3.21 10.94 -8.01
N GLN A 489 3.65 10.67 -6.78
CA GLN A 489 2.84 10.82 -5.58
C GLN A 489 2.76 12.27 -5.07
N TYR A 490 3.55 13.19 -5.61
CA TYR A 490 3.74 14.55 -5.09
C TYR A 490 2.84 15.61 -5.73
N SER A 491 1.98 15.22 -6.65
CA SER A 491 1.01 16.09 -7.33
C SER A 491 -0.18 15.29 -7.83
N PHE A 492 -1.34 15.93 -8.01
CA PHE A 492 -2.45 15.36 -8.77
C PHE A 492 -2.08 15.19 -10.25
N SER A 493 -1.22 16.04 -10.78
CA SER A 493 -0.70 15.92 -12.16
C SER A 493 0.42 14.88 -12.27
N THR A 494 1.00 14.75 -13.45
CA THR A 494 2.22 13.94 -13.70
C THR A 494 3.52 14.73 -13.47
N ASP A 495 3.43 16.02 -13.15
CA ASP A 495 4.56 16.89 -12.81
C ASP A 495 4.64 17.08 -11.28
N PRO A 496 5.71 16.57 -10.61
CA PRO A 496 5.85 16.68 -9.16
C PRO A 496 6.04 18.10 -8.63
N THR A 497 6.31 19.07 -9.51
CA THR A 497 6.51 20.48 -9.13
C THR A 497 5.20 21.26 -8.97
N LEU A 498 4.11 20.78 -9.60
CA LEU A 498 2.79 21.39 -9.51
C LEU A 498 2.15 21.03 -8.17
N LYS A 499 2.21 21.94 -7.22
CA LYS A 499 1.68 21.79 -5.86
C LYS A 499 0.20 22.17 -5.77
N GLY A 500 -0.38 21.98 -4.59
CA GLY A 500 -1.78 22.34 -4.31
C GLY A 500 -2.77 21.46 -5.06
N ALA A 501 -3.63 22.08 -5.85
CA ALA A 501 -4.66 21.41 -6.64
C ALA A 501 -4.58 21.85 -8.12
N PRO A 502 -3.59 21.38 -8.89
CA PRO A 502 -3.41 21.78 -10.28
C PRO A 502 -4.59 21.43 -11.17
N SER A 503 -4.84 22.26 -12.15
CA SER A 503 -5.81 22.10 -13.25
C SER A 503 -5.16 22.51 -14.57
N ASN A 504 -5.87 22.39 -15.70
CA ASN A 504 -5.36 22.75 -17.02
C ASN A 504 -4.09 21.95 -17.39
N HIS A 505 -4.09 20.66 -17.12
CA HIS A 505 -3.00 19.76 -17.46
C HIS A 505 -3.53 18.50 -18.16
N VAL A 506 -2.64 17.82 -18.87
CA VAL A 506 -2.93 16.57 -19.58
C VAL A 506 -2.09 15.46 -19.01
N VAL A 507 -2.68 14.26 -18.85
CA VAL A 507 -1.96 13.08 -18.39
C VAL A 507 -1.41 12.31 -19.59
N ALA A 508 -0.08 12.26 -19.72
CA ALA A 508 0.60 11.51 -20.76
C ALA A 508 0.87 10.07 -20.34
N ILE A 509 0.33 9.11 -21.10
CA ILE A 509 0.59 7.68 -20.89
C ILE A 509 1.87 7.31 -21.62
N ARG A 510 2.86 6.79 -20.88
CA ARG A 510 4.18 6.39 -21.43
C ARG A 510 4.32 4.89 -21.66
N GLU A 511 3.63 4.09 -20.85
CA GLU A 511 3.70 2.65 -20.91
C GLU A 511 2.43 2.02 -20.35
N VAL A 512 2.07 0.85 -20.83
CA VAL A 512 0.99 0.03 -20.27
C VAL A 512 1.53 -1.37 -20.01
N ARG A 513 1.28 -1.92 -18.81
CA ARG A 513 1.71 -3.27 -18.41
C ARG A 513 0.50 -4.09 -17.97
N LEU A 514 0.42 -5.31 -18.44
CA LEU A 514 -0.60 -6.25 -18.00
C LEU A 514 -0.10 -6.99 -16.75
N SER A 515 -0.85 -6.92 -15.66
CA SER A 515 -0.70 -7.76 -14.47
C SER A 515 -1.85 -8.76 -14.44
N ALA A 516 -1.77 -9.77 -15.32
CA ALA A 516 -2.88 -10.69 -15.59
C ALA A 516 -3.25 -11.55 -14.39
N GLY A 517 -2.28 -11.96 -13.59
CA GLY A 517 -2.50 -12.72 -12.36
C GLY A 517 -3.10 -11.87 -11.24
N ALA A 518 -2.64 -10.63 -11.08
CA ALA A 518 -3.19 -9.69 -10.14
C ALA A 518 -4.58 -9.18 -10.55
N GLY A 519 -4.87 -9.17 -11.87
CA GLY A 519 -6.18 -8.78 -12.41
C GLY A 519 -6.36 -7.28 -12.56
N PHE A 520 -5.31 -6.54 -12.94
CA PHE A 520 -5.37 -5.12 -13.27
C PHE A 520 -4.35 -4.73 -14.36
N ILE A 521 -4.54 -3.55 -14.95
CA ILE A 521 -3.65 -2.99 -15.96
C ILE A 521 -2.92 -1.79 -15.37
N VAL A 522 -1.57 -1.86 -15.32
CA VAL A 522 -0.74 -0.74 -14.88
C VAL A 522 -0.58 0.26 -16.01
N VAL A 523 -0.88 1.52 -15.74
CA VAL A 523 -0.79 2.63 -16.70
C VAL A 523 0.25 3.62 -16.20
N VAL A 524 1.43 3.61 -16.81
CA VAL A 524 2.57 4.44 -16.40
C VAL A 524 2.46 5.83 -17.03
N CYS A 525 2.32 6.84 -16.18
CA CYS A 525 2.10 8.24 -16.55
C CYS A 525 3.24 9.16 -16.05
N GLY A 526 4.45 8.66 -15.95
CA GLY A 526 5.60 9.43 -15.46
C GLY A 526 6.85 8.56 -15.31
N ASP A 527 7.87 9.09 -14.66
CA ASP A 527 9.08 8.36 -14.34
C ASP A 527 8.85 7.53 -13.05
N ILE A 528 8.42 6.29 -13.22
CA ILE A 528 8.14 5.39 -12.12
C ILE A 528 9.31 4.44 -11.89
N MET A 529 9.84 4.44 -10.68
CA MET A 529 10.96 3.60 -10.28
C MET A 529 10.46 2.31 -9.62
N THR A 530 10.61 1.20 -10.34
CA THR A 530 10.34 -0.16 -9.81
C THR A 530 11.54 -0.77 -9.10
N MET A 531 12.72 -0.16 -9.23
CA MET A 531 13.92 -0.43 -8.45
C MET A 531 14.51 0.90 -7.96
N PRO A 532 14.13 1.37 -6.75
CA PRO A 532 14.68 2.58 -6.16
C PRO A 532 16.19 2.47 -5.94
N GLY A 533 16.88 3.60 -5.94
CA GLY A 533 18.29 3.65 -5.53
C GLY A 533 18.43 4.14 -4.10
N LEU A 534 19.51 3.79 -3.44
CA LEU A 534 19.89 4.40 -2.18
C LEU A 534 20.13 5.93 -2.39
N PRO A 535 19.71 6.79 -1.45
CA PRO A 535 20.01 8.22 -1.49
C PRO A 535 21.50 8.47 -1.23
N ARG A 536 21.92 9.73 -1.35
CA ARG A 536 23.32 10.12 -1.09
C ARG A 536 23.78 9.75 0.32
N ILE A 537 22.91 9.91 1.31
CA ILE A 537 23.11 9.48 2.69
C ILE A 537 21.94 8.56 3.04
N PRO A 538 22.13 7.25 2.94
CA PRO A 538 21.07 6.29 3.28
C PRO A 538 20.91 6.16 4.80
N ALA A 539 19.72 5.76 5.23
CA ALA A 539 19.44 5.45 6.64
C ALA A 539 20.40 4.37 7.20
N ALA A 540 20.83 3.45 6.33
CA ALA A 540 21.82 2.42 6.66
C ALA A 540 23.12 2.96 7.29
N ASN A 541 23.50 4.21 7.02
CA ASN A 541 24.70 4.82 7.60
C ASN A 541 24.59 5.08 9.11
N ASN A 542 23.37 5.12 9.63
CA ASN A 542 23.08 5.42 11.04
C ASN A 542 22.56 4.18 11.80
N ILE A 543 22.21 3.11 11.08
CA ILE A 543 21.71 1.87 11.69
C ILE A 543 22.90 1.03 12.15
N ASP A 544 22.92 0.67 13.43
CA ASP A 544 24.00 -0.12 14.04
C ASP A 544 23.44 -0.95 15.22
N MET A 545 24.31 -1.64 15.91
CA MET A 545 24.02 -2.33 17.17
C MET A 545 24.82 -1.72 18.31
N ASP A 546 24.18 -1.54 19.47
CA ASP A 546 24.88 -1.16 20.70
C ASP A 546 25.67 -2.33 21.29
N GLU A 547 26.43 -2.09 22.36
CA GLU A 547 27.24 -3.10 23.05
C GLU A 547 26.41 -4.26 23.65
N LYS A 548 25.09 -4.10 23.78
CA LYS A 548 24.15 -5.10 24.29
C LYS A 548 23.46 -5.88 23.18
N GLY A 549 23.77 -5.58 21.91
CA GLY A 549 23.14 -6.18 20.75
C GLY A 549 21.77 -5.59 20.38
N ASN A 550 21.41 -4.43 20.91
CA ASN A 550 20.17 -3.75 20.50
C ASN A 550 20.41 -2.94 19.23
N VAL A 551 19.44 -2.94 18.32
CA VAL A 551 19.48 -2.12 17.11
C VAL A 551 19.38 -0.64 17.48
N VAL A 552 20.23 0.21 16.94
CA VAL A 552 20.20 1.67 17.11
C VAL A 552 20.10 2.36 15.76
N GLY A 553 19.53 3.56 15.73
CA GLY A 553 19.39 4.34 14.50
C GLY A 553 18.34 3.83 13.50
N LEU A 554 17.47 2.90 13.91
CA LEU A 554 16.42 2.37 13.04
C LEU A 554 15.21 3.35 12.95
N PHE A 555 15.16 4.43 13.66
CA PHE A 555 14.19 5.57 13.63
C PHE A 555 14.08 6.26 14.99
#